data_89bd5e8d2ae8f60b2865e000c83fb420
#
_entry.id   89bd5e8d2ae8f60b2865e000c83fb420
#
_cell.length_a   1.000
_cell.length_b   1.000
_cell.length_c   1.000
_cell.angle_alpha   90.00
_cell.angle_beta   90.00
_cell.angle_gamma   90.00
#
_symmetry.space_group_name_H-M   'P 1'
#
loop_
_entity.id
_entity.type
_entity.pdbx_description
1 polymer ?
#
loop_
_entity_poly.entity_id
_entity_poly.type
_entity_poly.pdbx_seq_one_letter_code
_entity_poly.pdbx_strand_id
1 'polypeptide(L)'
;MTALIFGVVTVILICPAAELLSRARWQIKAPRAAMTLWQAIALAAVLSTFSCGLAIASNLLEPGPDGAPTTNPLKEIDRIGLPLWVVSVTVLAITLVIGVRLFYTTIRVGVRTRARRAAHRHLIDPLDRCDHSAANSLFDRDVRMIDVDTPLAYCLPGLRQRVVISEGVIARLSEDELRAVLAHERAHLRARHDLVLEAFIALHEAFPRFVRSKSALGSVELLVEALADDQAVAATTPTTLTRVHRLRDRQSPRWVSAAAYTAAAAILVVPTLAVAIPWLTELSRLFAAA
;
A
#
# COMPACT_ATOMS: atom_id res chain seq x y z
N MET A 1 28.02 -1.84 -11.13
CA MET A 1 27.39 -3.13 -10.76
C MET A 1 26.08 -2.92 -9.98
N THR A 2 26.10 -2.18 -8.87
CA THR A 2 24.90 -1.93 -8.01
C THR A 2 23.71 -1.34 -8.75
N ALA A 3 23.92 -0.31 -9.58
CA ALA A 3 22.85 0.31 -10.37
C ALA A 3 22.14 -0.68 -11.31
N LEU A 4 22.89 -1.58 -11.94
CA LEU A 4 22.35 -2.58 -12.85
C LEU A 4 21.49 -3.60 -12.09
N ILE A 5 21.95 -4.03 -10.91
CA ILE A 5 21.16 -4.94 -10.05
C ILE A 5 19.82 -4.30 -9.67
N PHE A 6 19.81 -3.04 -9.21
CA PHE A 6 18.59 -2.34 -8.85
C PHE A 6 17.68 -2.09 -10.06
N GLY A 7 18.25 -1.79 -11.23
CA GLY A 7 17.47 -1.65 -12.46
C GLY A 7 16.77 -2.96 -12.83
N VAL A 8 17.49 -4.09 -12.80
CA VAL A 8 16.93 -5.42 -13.06
C VAL A 8 15.85 -5.78 -12.04
N VAL A 9 16.10 -5.56 -10.74
CA VAL A 9 15.11 -5.80 -9.68
C VAL A 9 13.85 -4.98 -9.91
N THR A 10 13.99 -3.68 -10.23
CA THR A 10 12.85 -2.82 -10.55
C THR A 10 12.01 -3.39 -11.69
N VAL A 11 12.63 -3.77 -12.81
CA VAL A 11 11.92 -4.32 -13.97
C VAL A 11 11.20 -5.62 -13.61
N ILE A 12 11.86 -6.51 -12.87
CA ILE A 12 11.27 -7.79 -12.43
C ILE A 12 10.05 -7.54 -11.53
N LEU A 13 10.14 -6.61 -10.57
CA LEU A 13 9.05 -6.34 -9.64
C LEU A 13 7.85 -5.66 -10.31
N ILE A 14 8.10 -4.71 -11.22
CA ILE A 14 7.05 -3.94 -11.89
C ILE A 14 6.30 -4.77 -12.95
N CYS A 15 6.99 -5.64 -13.68
CA CYS A 15 6.40 -6.36 -14.80
C CYS A 15 6.07 -7.82 -14.48
N PRO A 16 7.03 -8.78 -14.44
CA PRO A 16 6.68 -10.19 -14.32
C PRO A 16 6.15 -10.55 -12.93
N ALA A 17 6.70 -10.00 -11.84
CA ALA A 17 6.27 -10.35 -10.50
C ALA A 17 4.83 -9.89 -10.23
N ALA A 18 4.49 -8.65 -10.57
CA ALA A 18 3.14 -8.12 -10.45
C ALA A 18 2.13 -8.89 -11.32
N GLU A 19 2.50 -9.26 -12.56
CA GLU A 19 1.65 -10.05 -13.45
C GLU A 19 1.40 -11.46 -12.91
N LEU A 20 2.45 -12.16 -12.50
CA LEU A 20 2.34 -13.51 -11.94
C LEU A 20 1.49 -13.51 -10.68
N LEU A 21 1.71 -12.51 -9.82
CA LEU A 21 0.94 -12.39 -8.60
C LEU A 21 -0.54 -12.09 -8.90
N SER A 22 -0.85 -11.15 -9.80
CA SER A 22 -2.24 -10.79 -10.11
C SER A 22 -3.07 -11.96 -10.64
N ARG A 23 -2.44 -12.95 -11.29
CA ARG A 23 -3.09 -14.17 -11.82
C ARG A 23 -3.15 -15.32 -10.81
N ALA A 24 -2.49 -15.18 -9.67
CA ALA A 24 -2.33 -16.26 -8.72
C ALA A 24 -3.63 -16.49 -7.90
N ARG A 25 -4.25 -17.66 -8.04
CA ARG A 25 -5.51 -18.02 -7.35
C ARG A 25 -5.37 -18.22 -5.85
N TRP A 26 -4.17 -18.42 -5.35
CA TRP A 26 -3.92 -18.61 -3.91
C TRP A 26 -4.14 -17.34 -3.08
N GLN A 27 -4.11 -16.16 -3.70
CA GLN A 27 -4.28 -14.88 -3.01
C GLN A 27 -5.55 -14.84 -2.17
N ILE A 28 -6.69 -15.29 -2.73
CA ILE A 28 -7.98 -15.30 -2.04
C ILE A 28 -8.00 -16.31 -0.87
N LYS A 29 -7.14 -17.34 -0.93
CA LYS A 29 -7.04 -18.36 0.13
C LYS A 29 -6.10 -17.97 1.28
N ALA A 30 -5.21 -17.00 1.06
CA ALA A 30 -4.28 -16.47 2.04
C ALA A 30 -4.16 -14.94 1.90
N PRO A 31 -5.25 -14.18 2.12
CA PRO A 31 -5.32 -12.78 1.75
C PRO A 31 -4.33 -11.91 2.53
N ARG A 32 -4.03 -12.23 3.80
CA ARG A 32 -3.02 -11.52 4.60
C ARG A 32 -1.63 -11.64 3.99
N ALA A 33 -1.21 -12.84 3.62
CA ALA A 33 0.10 -13.08 3.03
C ALA A 33 0.21 -12.44 1.65
N ALA A 34 -0.86 -12.51 0.84
CA ALA A 34 -0.93 -11.87 -0.46
C ALA A 34 -0.85 -10.34 -0.36
N MET A 35 -1.58 -9.73 0.57
CA MET A 35 -1.54 -8.30 0.83
C MET A 35 -0.14 -7.83 1.24
N THR A 36 0.52 -8.55 2.16
CA THR A 36 1.90 -8.24 2.57
C THR A 36 2.86 -8.33 1.39
N LEU A 37 2.70 -9.34 0.53
CA LEU A 37 3.55 -9.50 -0.65
C LEU A 37 3.33 -8.37 -1.67
N TRP A 38 2.07 -7.93 -1.92
CA TRP A 38 1.79 -6.79 -2.77
C TRP A 38 2.43 -5.49 -2.25
N GLN A 39 2.32 -5.23 -0.94
CA GLN A 39 2.95 -4.07 -0.30
C GLN A 39 4.48 -4.13 -0.42
N ALA A 40 5.07 -5.31 -0.19
CA ALA A 40 6.51 -5.51 -0.33
C ALA A 40 6.99 -5.26 -1.76
N ILE A 41 6.29 -5.78 -2.77
CA ILE A 41 6.60 -5.56 -4.19
C ILE A 41 6.52 -4.06 -4.53
N ALA A 42 5.44 -3.38 -4.13
CA ALA A 42 5.27 -1.95 -4.41
C ALA A 42 6.37 -1.10 -3.77
N LEU A 43 6.66 -1.34 -2.50
CA LEU A 43 7.70 -0.61 -1.76
C LEU A 43 9.10 -0.89 -2.32
N ALA A 44 9.43 -2.16 -2.56
CA ALA A 44 10.73 -2.54 -3.11
C ALA A 44 10.94 -2.02 -4.54
N ALA A 45 9.90 -1.99 -5.37
CA ALA A 45 9.98 -1.41 -6.71
C ALA A 45 10.31 0.10 -6.66
N VAL A 46 9.65 0.84 -5.76
CA VAL A 46 9.95 2.26 -5.55
C VAL A 46 11.39 2.44 -5.03
N LEU A 47 11.77 1.74 -3.97
CA LEU A 47 13.11 1.83 -3.39
C LEU A 47 14.21 1.46 -4.41
N SER A 48 14.02 0.37 -5.17
CA SER A 48 14.99 -0.06 -6.19
C SER A 48 15.12 0.95 -7.33
N THR A 49 14.00 1.58 -7.75
CA THR A 49 14.03 2.64 -8.76
C THR A 49 14.89 3.82 -8.30
N PHE A 50 14.67 4.30 -7.07
CA PHE A 50 15.48 5.39 -6.51
C PHE A 50 16.94 4.99 -6.29
N SER A 51 17.19 3.78 -5.78
CA SER A 51 18.54 3.27 -5.57
C SER A 51 19.33 3.15 -6.88
N CYS A 52 18.67 2.69 -7.96
CA CYS A 52 19.26 2.66 -9.30
C CYS A 52 19.66 4.08 -9.77
N GLY A 53 18.71 5.02 -9.68
CA GLY A 53 18.95 6.40 -10.10
C GLY A 53 20.07 7.09 -9.31
N LEU A 54 20.06 6.95 -7.99
CA LEU A 54 21.08 7.52 -7.11
C LEU A 54 22.44 6.85 -7.30
N ALA A 55 22.50 5.53 -7.53
CA ALA A 55 23.74 4.83 -7.81
C ALA A 55 24.39 5.25 -9.13
N ILE A 56 23.59 5.63 -10.14
CA ILE A 56 24.12 6.21 -11.38
C ILE A 56 24.53 7.67 -11.14
N ALA A 57 23.71 8.43 -10.42
CA ALA A 57 24.00 9.84 -10.12
C ALA A 57 25.23 10.02 -9.22
N SER A 58 25.61 9.02 -8.41
CA SER A 58 26.83 9.08 -7.59
C SER A 58 28.11 9.24 -8.41
N ASN A 59 28.09 8.90 -9.70
CA ASN A 59 29.20 9.17 -10.63
C ASN A 59 29.45 10.67 -10.84
N LEU A 60 28.47 11.54 -10.53
CA LEU A 60 28.60 13.00 -10.61
C LEU A 60 29.23 13.61 -9.36
N LEU A 61 29.42 12.85 -8.28
CA LEU A 61 30.00 13.34 -7.04
C LEU A 61 31.53 13.15 -7.03
N GLU A 62 32.25 14.19 -6.61
CA GLU A 62 33.68 14.16 -6.38
C GLU A 62 33.99 14.53 -4.93
N PRO A 63 35.03 13.91 -4.30
CA PRO A 63 35.49 14.40 -3.01
C PRO A 63 36.15 15.78 -3.17
N GLY A 64 35.66 16.74 -2.44
CA GLY A 64 36.28 18.07 -2.34
C GLY A 64 37.58 18.04 -1.51
N PRO A 65 38.27 19.16 -1.42
CA PRO A 65 39.52 19.28 -0.63
C PRO A 65 39.34 19.00 0.86
N ASP A 66 38.10 19.17 1.35
CA ASP A 66 37.64 18.93 2.72
C ASP A 66 36.99 17.56 2.91
N GLY A 67 37.04 16.69 1.89
CA GLY A 67 36.36 15.40 1.88
C GLY A 67 34.85 15.44 1.64
N ALA A 68 34.23 16.63 1.59
CA ALA A 68 32.82 16.77 1.29
C ALA A 68 32.52 16.49 -0.20
N PRO A 69 31.40 15.85 -0.53
CA PRO A 69 31.04 15.61 -1.93
C PRO A 69 30.74 16.96 -2.63
N THR A 70 31.42 17.21 -3.71
CA THR A 70 31.26 18.40 -4.57
C THR A 70 30.90 18.01 -5.99
N THR A 71 30.34 18.94 -6.74
CA THR A 71 30.04 18.78 -8.16
C THR A 71 30.78 19.83 -8.97
N ASN A 72 31.53 19.38 -10.00
CA ASN A 72 32.17 20.26 -10.97
C ASN A 72 32.01 19.66 -12.37
N PRO A 73 31.07 20.18 -13.18
CA PRO A 73 30.72 19.60 -14.48
C PRO A 73 31.91 19.42 -15.42
N LEU A 74 32.85 20.35 -15.43
CA LEU A 74 34.02 20.26 -16.31
C LEU A 74 34.96 19.12 -15.90
N LYS A 75 35.26 19.00 -14.60
CA LYS A 75 36.07 17.88 -14.07
C LYS A 75 35.40 16.53 -14.21
N GLU A 76 34.08 16.50 -14.00
CA GLU A 76 33.27 15.29 -14.17
C GLU A 76 33.33 14.80 -15.63
N ILE A 77 33.19 15.71 -16.61
CA ILE A 77 33.24 15.40 -18.04
C ILE A 77 34.64 14.90 -18.40
N ASP A 78 35.70 15.52 -17.88
CA ASP A 78 37.08 15.06 -18.12
C ASP A 78 37.34 13.68 -17.55
N ARG A 79 36.74 13.32 -16.41
CA ARG A 79 36.90 12.04 -15.74
C ARG A 79 36.10 10.90 -16.37
N ILE A 80 34.82 11.10 -16.63
CA ILE A 80 33.90 10.03 -17.08
C ILE A 80 33.54 10.13 -18.56
N GLY A 81 33.89 11.21 -19.23
CA GLY A 81 33.55 11.51 -20.61
C GLY A 81 32.13 12.10 -20.76
N LEU A 82 31.97 12.94 -21.76
CA LEU A 82 30.70 13.62 -22.05
C LEU A 82 29.49 12.67 -22.18
N PRO A 83 29.58 11.52 -22.88
CA PRO A 83 28.43 10.63 -23.03
C PRO A 83 27.93 10.06 -21.69
N LEU A 84 28.83 9.61 -20.82
CA LEU A 84 28.46 9.03 -19.53
C LEU A 84 27.97 10.10 -18.56
N TRP A 85 28.53 11.32 -18.62
CA TRP A 85 28.06 12.47 -17.87
C TRP A 85 26.61 12.82 -18.24
N VAL A 86 26.30 12.93 -19.55
CA VAL A 86 24.92 13.21 -20.04
C VAL A 86 23.95 12.14 -19.58
N VAL A 87 24.34 10.85 -19.65
CA VAL A 87 23.49 9.75 -19.16
C VAL A 87 23.24 9.89 -17.66
N SER A 88 24.26 10.16 -16.86
CA SER A 88 24.15 10.28 -15.39
C SER A 88 23.24 11.44 -14.99
N VAL A 89 23.40 12.61 -15.62
CA VAL A 89 22.53 13.79 -15.39
C VAL A 89 21.08 13.51 -15.83
N THR A 90 20.91 12.85 -16.97
CA THR A 90 19.57 12.50 -17.48
C THR A 90 18.87 11.52 -16.54
N VAL A 91 19.55 10.49 -16.08
CA VAL A 91 19.01 9.51 -15.12
C VAL A 91 18.66 10.19 -13.79
N LEU A 92 19.51 11.08 -13.28
CA LEU A 92 19.21 11.87 -12.09
C LEU A 92 17.95 12.69 -12.27
N ALA A 93 17.85 13.42 -13.38
CA ALA A 93 16.67 14.25 -13.70
C ALA A 93 15.39 13.40 -13.77
N ILE A 94 15.42 12.25 -14.45
CA ILE A 94 14.30 11.32 -14.51
C ILE A 94 13.93 10.82 -13.11
N THR A 95 14.91 10.44 -12.30
CA THR A 95 14.70 9.95 -10.93
C THR A 95 14.02 11.01 -10.05
N LEU A 96 14.46 12.26 -10.15
CA LEU A 96 13.84 13.39 -9.46
C LEU A 96 12.40 13.63 -9.93
N VAL A 97 12.15 13.60 -11.24
CA VAL A 97 10.80 13.73 -11.80
C VAL A 97 9.88 12.60 -11.30
N ILE A 98 10.36 11.36 -11.26
CA ILE A 98 9.64 10.22 -10.68
C ILE A 98 9.30 10.49 -9.20
N GLY A 99 10.28 10.97 -8.43
CA GLY A 99 10.10 11.31 -7.02
C GLY A 99 9.08 12.40 -6.78
N VAL A 100 9.21 13.52 -7.47
CA VAL A 100 8.28 14.66 -7.38
C VAL A 100 6.87 14.24 -7.78
N ARG A 101 6.74 13.47 -8.86
CA ARG A 101 5.45 12.97 -9.33
C ARG A 101 4.78 12.03 -8.32
N LEU A 102 5.52 11.09 -7.76
CA LEU A 102 5.01 10.15 -6.74
C LEU A 102 4.60 10.91 -5.46
N PHE A 103 5.43 11.83 -5.00
CA PHE A 103 5.15 12.67 -3.84
C PHE A 103 3.89 13.52 -4.06
N TYR A 104 3.81 14.21 -5.21
CA TYR A 104 2.65 15.03 -5.56
C TYR A 104 1.35 14.20 -5.62
N THR A 105 1.36 13.03 -6.29
CA THR A 105 0.17 12.19 -6.39
C THR A 105 -0.25 11.65 -5.03
N THR A 106 0.70 11.26 -4.18
CA THR A 106 0.42 10.77 -2.82
C THR A 106 -0.27 11.85 -1.98
N ILE A 107 0.27 13.07 -1.97
CA ILE A 107 -0.36 14.19 -1.26
C ILE A 107 -1.73 14.50 -1.85
N ARG A 108 -1.83 14.61 -3.17
CA ARG A 108 -3.08 14.93 -3.87
C ARG A 108 -4.18 13.92 -3.58
N VAL A 109 -3.89 12.61 -3.66
CA VAL A 109 -4.83 11.53 -3.33
C VAL A 109 -5.24 11.63 -1.87
N GLY A 110 -4.29 11.72 -0.95
CA GLY A 110 -4.57 11.82 0.48
C GLY A 110 -5.43 13.05 0.85
N VAL A 111 -5.11 14.22 0.31
CA VAL A 111 -5.88 15.46 0.55
C VAL A 111 -7.30 15.33 -0.01
N ARG A 112 -7.45 14.88 -1.27
CA ARG A 112 -8.76 14.71 -1.91
C ARG A 112 -9.64 13.72 -1.15
N THR A 113 -9.07 12.58 -0.75
CA THR A 113 -9.82 11.55 -0.03
C THR A 113 -10.26 12.07 1.33
N ARG A 114 -9.37 12.74 2.08
CA ARG A 114 -9.72 13.35 3.37
C ARG A 114 -10.80 14.43 3.23
N ALA A 115 -10.69 15.29 2.21
CA ALA A 115 -11.68 16.33 1.96
C ALA A 115 -13.06 15.75 1.62
N ARG A 116 -13.12 14.73 0.73
CA ARG A 116 -14.36 14.02 0.41
C ARG A 116 -15.00 13.38 1.63
N ARG A 117 -14.21 12.69 2.45
CA ARG A 117 -14.68 12.05 3.70
C ARG A 117 -15.15 13.08 4.72
N ALA A 118 -14.49 14.24 4.82
CA ALA A 118 -14.94 15.32 5.69
C ALA A 118 -16.28 15.89 5.23
N ALA A 119 -16.41 16.21 3.94
CA ALA A 119 -17.68 16.70 3.36
C ALA A 119 -18.81 15.68 3.58
N HIS A 120 -18.54 14.39 3.35
CA HIS A 120 -19.54 13.35 3.54
C HIS A 120 -19.98 13.21 5.01
N ARG A 121 -19.06 13.29 5.98
CA ARG A 121 -19.40 13.32 7.41
C ARG A 121 -20.28 14.49 7.79
N HIS A 122 -20.00 15.68 7.26
CA HIS A 122 -20.82 16.87 7.51
C HIS A 122 -22.28 16.72 6.99
N LEU A 123 -22.48 15.91 5.97
CA LEU A 123 -23.82 15.61 5.45
C LEU A 123 -24.55 14.55 6.31
N ILE A 124 -23.82 13.58 6.85
CA ILE A 124 -24.40 12.43 7.55
C ILE A 124 -24.65 12.72 9.03
N ASP A 125 -23.72 13.37 9.72
CA ASP A 125 -23.84 13.61 11.16
C ASP A 125 -25.17 14.34 11.56
N PRO A 126 -25.72 15.30 10.78
CA PRO A 126 -27.03 15.90 11.06
C PRO A 126 -28.22 15.00 10.75
N LEU A 127 -28.06 13.98 9.91
CA LEU A 127 -29.11 13.04 9.49
C LEU A 127 -29.19 11.81 10.39
N ASP A 128 -28.32 11.74 11.41
CA ASP A 128 -28.26 10.61 12.32
C ASP A 128 -29.53 10.52 13.17
N ARG A 129 -30.22 9.39 13.09
CA ARG A 129 -31.38 9.04 13.87
C ARG A 129 -31.11 8.01 14.97
N CYS A 130 -29.84 7.62 15.14
CA CYS A 130 -29.48 6.63 16.13
C CYS A 130 -29.66 7.20 17.55
N ASP A 131 -30.45 6.55 18.37
CA ASP A 131 -30.55 6.86 19.79
C ASP A 131 -29.34 6.24 20.52
N HIS A 132 -28.28 7.04 20.67
CA HIS A 132 -27.08 6.64 21.38
C HIS A 132 -27.25 6.59 22.92
N SER A 133 -28.40 6.99 23.44
CA SER A 133 -28.72 6.91 24.88
C SER A 133 -29.29 5.55 25.26
N ALA A 134 -29.87 4.83 24.30
CA ALA A 134 -30.33 3.46 24.50
C ALA A 134 -29.13 2.52 24.65
N ALA A 135 -29.12 1.71 25.71
CA ALA A 135 -28.06 0.71 25.98
C ALA A 135 -28.10 -0.49 25.01
N ASN A 136 -28.23 -0.22 23.72
CA ASN A 136 -28.23 -1.24 22.69
C ASN A 136 -26.80 -1.51 22.26
N SER A 137 -26.25 -2.67 22.60
CA SER A 137 -24.85 -3.08 22.37
C SER A 137 -24.45 -3.18 20.90
N LEU A 138 -25.40 -3.11 19.96
CA LEU A 138 -25.13 -3.14 18.51
C LEU A 138 -24.78 -1.78 17.94
N PHE A 139 -25.40 -0.71 18.45
CA PHE A 139 -25.25 0.65 17.95
C PHE A 139 -24.34 1.48 18.86
N ASP A 140 -23.06 1.19 18.82
CA ASP A 140 -22.05 1.99 19.49
C ASP A 140 -22.01 3.43 18.93
N ARG A 141 -21.29 4.32 19.60
CA ARG A 141 -21.12 5.73 19.23
C ARG A 141 -20.49 5.96 17.86
N ASP A 142 -19.94 4.93 17.24
CA ASP A 142 -19.38 4.97 15.88
C ASP A 142 -20.43 4.74 14.79
N VAL A 143 -21.62 4.22 15.13
CA VAL A 143 -22.69 3.94 14.16
C VAL A 143 -23.53 5.19 13.93
N ARG A 144 -23.95 5.41 12.68
CA ARG A 144 -24.92 6.42 12.25
C ARG A 144 -26.01 5.75 11.47
N MET A 145 -27.25 6.05 11.82
CA MET A 145 -28.43 5.53 11.15
C MET A 145 -29.07 6.62 10.30
N ILE A 146 -29.25 6.33 9.03
CA ILE A 146 -29.91 7.25 8.07
C ILE A 146 -31.24 6.70 7.61
N ASP A 147 -32.22 7.60 7.45
CA ASP A 147 -33.57 7.29 6.97
C ASP A 147 -33.58 7.15 5.45
N VAL A 148 -33.19 5.97 4.98
CA VAL A 148 -33.20 5.61 3.56
C VAL A 148 -33.66 4.16 3.43
N ASP A 149 -34.66 3.92 2.57
CA ASP A 149 -35.24 2.58 2.33
C ASP A 149 -34.26 1.64 1.57
N THR A 150 -33.35 2.20 0.80
CA THR A 150 -32.34 1.41 0.10
C THR A 150 -31.34 0.82 1.10
N PRO A 151 -31.09 -0.52 1.07
CA PRO A 151 -30.17 -1.13 1.99
C PRO A 151 -28.74 -0.67 1.70
N LEU A 152 -28.16 0.13 2.59
CA LEU A 152 -26.81 0.69 2.51
C LEU A 152 -26.10 0.49 3.85
N ALA A 153 -24.90 -0.08 3.79
CA ALA A 153 -23.97 -0.11 4.90
C ALA A 153 -22.57 0.22 4.38
N TYR A 154 -21.84 1.08 5.06
CA TYR A 154 -20.46 1.43 4.69
C TYR A 154 -19.75 2.13 5.83
N CYS A 155 -18.42 2.11 5.80
CA CYS A 155 -17.59 2.81 6.77
C CYS A 155 -17.01 4.12 6.23
N LEU A 156 -16.82 5.09 7.11
CA LEU A 156 -16.12 6.35 6.88
C LEU A 156 -14.87 6.40 7.74
N PRO A 157 -13.70 6.08 7.17
CA PRO A 157 -12.45 6.14 7.90
C PRO A 157 -11.98 7.57 8.16
N GLY A 158 -11.13 7.74 9.17
CA GLY A 158 -10.55 9.03 9.54
C GLY A 158 -10.29 9.13 11.05
N LEU A 159 -10.08 10.35 11.55
CA LEU A 159 -9.89 10.61 12.99
C LEU A 159 -11.16 10.30 13.82
N ARG A 160 -12.31 10.58 13.25
CA ARG A 160 -13.60 10.21 13.79
C ARG A 160 -14.22 9.18 12.86
N GLN A 161 -13.98 7.92 13.16
CA GLN A 161 -14.53 6.79 12.40
C GLN A 161 -16.05 6.73 12.56
N ARG A 162 -16.76 6.34 11.47
CA ARG A 162 -18.18 6.12 11.46
C ARG A 162 -18.50 4.88 10.66
N VAL A 163 -19.49 4.13 11.10
CA VAL A 163 -20.18 3.11 10.32
C VAL A 163 -21.57 3.65 10.04
N VAL A 164 -21.93 3.76 8.78
CA VAL A 164 -23.26 4.28 8.36
C VAL A 164 -24.11 3.12 7.92
N ILE A 165 -25.33 3.03 8.45
CA ILE A 165 -26.33 2.05 8.08
C ILE A 165 -27.65 2.75 7.76
N SER A 166 -28.42 2.20 6.82
CA SER A 166 -29.75 2.69 6.50
C SER A 166 -30.83 1.91 7.24
N GLU A 167 -32.01 2.54 7.42
CA GLU A 167 -33.22 1.83 7.91
C GLU A 167 -33.58 0.65 7.02
N GLY A 168 -33.34 0.75 5.70
CA GLY A 168 -33.57 -0.34 4.77
C GLY A 168 -32.69 -1.58 4.99
N VAL A 169 -31.50 -1.45 5.61
CA VAL A 169 -30.69 -2.59 6.07
C VAL A 169 -31.33 -3.23 7.30
N ILE A 170 -31.68 -2.41 8.29
CA ILE A 170 -32.26 -2.89 9.55
C ILE A 170 -33.60 -3.62 9.32
N ALA A 171 -34.41 -3.13 8.41
CA ALA A 171 -35.72 -3.73 8.09
C ALA A 171 -35.61 -5.10 7.37
N ARG A 172 -34.47 -5.39 6.74
CA ARG A 172 -34.28 -6.60 5.90
C ARG A 172 -33.39 -7.67 6.51
N LEU A 173 -32.53 -7.31 7.45
CA LEU A 173 -31.57 -8.21 8.05
C LEU A 173 -32.01 -8.63 9.46
N SER A 174 -31.75 -9.89 9.80
CA SER A 174 -31.81 -10.36 11.17
C SER A 174 -30.71 -9.71 12.02
N GLU A 175 -30.85 -9.77 13.33
CA GLU A 175 -29.86 -9.19 14.25
C GLU A 175 -28.46 -9.80 14.05
N ASP A 176 -28.37 -11.09 13.77
CA ASP A 176 -27.08 -11.77 13.52
C ASP A 176 -26.45 -11.33 12.18
N GLU A 177 -27.25 -11.13 11.14
CA GLU A 177 -26.77 -10.63 9.86
C GLU A 177 -26.33 -9.16 9.98
N LEU A 178 -27.07 -8.33 10.72
CA LEU A 178 -26.69 -6.95 11.02
C LEU A 178 -25.37 -6.90 11.80
N ARG A 179 -25.21 -7.79 12.79
CA ARG A 179 -23.94 -7.93 13.53
C ARG A 179 -22.76 -8.27 12.62
N ALA A 180 -22.98 -9.16 11.65
CA ALA A 180 -21.97 -9.53 10.66
C ALA A 180 -21.59 -8.35 9.77
N VAL A 181 -22.55 -7.59 9.27
CA VAL A 181 -22.32 -6.39 8.46
C VAL A 181 -21.54 -5.33 9.25
N LEU A 182 -21.96 -5.02 10.48
CA LEU A 182 -21.23 -4.06 11.33
C LEU A 182 -19.80 -4.53 11.64
N ALA A 183 -19.60 -5.82 11.85
CA ALA A 183 -18.27 -6.39 12.07
C ALA A 183 -17.38 -6.26 10.83
N HIS A 184 -17.92 -6.44 9.63
CA HIS A 184 -17.24 -6.26 8.35
C HIS A 184 -16.79 -4.79 8.17
N GLU A 185 -17.71 -3.83 8.33
CA GLU A 185 -17.40 -2.41 8.22
C GLU A 185 -16.37 -1.95 9.27
N ARG A 186 -16.51 -2.42 10.50
CA ARG A 186 -15.53 -2.15 11.56
C ARG A 186 -14.15 -2.80 11.29
N ALA A 187 -14.11 -3.90 10.54
CA ALA A 187 -12.87 -4.53 10.13
C ALA A 187 -12.06 -3.64 9.18
N HIS A 188 -12.73 -3.01 8.20
CA HIS A 188 -12.09 -2.02 7.32
C HIS A 188 -11.48 -0.86 8.12
N LEU A 189 -12.20 -0.35 9.12
CA LEU A 189 -11.74 0.75 9.95
C LEU A 189 -10.52 0.37 10.82
N ARG A 190 -10.58 -0.79 11.46
CA ARG A 190 -9.51 -1.28 12.35
C ARG A 190 -8.21 -1.58 11.61
N ALA A 191 -8.31 -2.21 10.45
CA ALA A 191 -7.16 -2.59 9.65
C ALA A 191 -6.60 -1.44 8.79
N ARG A 192 -7.24 -0.26 8.81
CA ARG A 192 -6.83 0.89 8.00
C ARG A 192 -6.69 0.55 6.52
N HIS A 193 -7.60 -0.27 6.00
CA HIS A 193 -7.60 -0.69 4.60
C HIS A 193 -7.62 0.50 3.63
N ASP A 194 -8.20 1.62 4.06
CA ASP A 194 -8.22 2.88 3.34
C ASP A 194 -6.82 3.43 3.01
N LEU A 195 -5.85 3.30 3.93
CA LEU A 195 -4.49 3.79 3.70
C LEU A 195 -3.75 2.93 2.67
N VAL A 196 -3.98 1.62 2.69
CA VAL A 196 -3.41 0.70 1.70
C VAL A 196 -3.94 1.03 0.32
N LEU A 197 -5.26 1.18 0.18
CA LEU A 197 -5.90 1.56 -1.08
C LEU A 197 -5.42 2.93 -1.58
N GLU A 198 -5.32 3.95 -0.71
CA GLU A 198 -4.79 5.27 -1.05
C GLU A 198 -3.37 5.18 -1.62
N ALA A 199 -2.50 4.35 -1.05
CA ALA A 199 -1.13 4.16 -1.54
C ALA A 199 -1.10 3.54 -2.95
N PHE A 200 -1.91 2.51 -3.20
CA PHE A 200 -1.99 1.88 -4.53
C PHE A 200 -2.67 2.78 -5.56
N ILE A 201 -3.68 3.57 -5.18
CA ILE A 201 -4.30 4.59 -6.03
C ILE A 201 -3.27 5.66 -6.40
N ALA A 202 -2.49 6.16 -5.43
CA ALA A 202 -1.46 7.15 -5.68
C ALA A 202 -0.38 6.63 -6.64
N LEU A 203 0.03 5.37 -6.48
CA LEU A 203 0.96 4.71 -7.38
C LEU A 203 0.37 4.56 -8.80
N HIS A 204 -0.90 4.20 -8.90
CA HIS A 204 -1.59 4.10 -10.18
C HIS A 204 -1.74 5.47 -10.87
N GLU A 205 -2.14 6.52 -10.15
CA GLU A 205 -2.23 7.87 -10.68
C GLU A 205 -0.85 8.42 -11.10
N ALA A 206 0.22 8.06 -10.37
CA ALA A 206 1.57 8.44 -10.73
C ALA A 206 2.01 7.79 -12.05
N PHE A 207 1.70 6.52 -12.29
CA PHE A 207 2.25 5.73 -13.40
C PHE A 207 1.19 4.90 -14.14
N PRO A 208 0.16 5.52 -14.75
CA PRO A 208 -0.99 4.79 -15.31
C PRO A 208 -0.67 3.96 -16.56
N ARG A 209 0.42 4.29 -17.27
CA ARG A 209 0.79 3.65 -18.55
C ARG A 209 2.00 2.71 -18.46
N PHE A 210 2.91 2.95 -17.53
CA PHE A 210 4.21 2.25 -17.48
C PHE A 210 4.25 1.09 -16.50
N VAL A 211 3.33 1.08 -15.54
CA VAL A 211 3.23 0.05 -14.51
C VAL A 211 1.88 -0.63 -14.68
N ARG A 212 1.84 -1.96 -14.58
CA ARG A 212 0.57 -2.71 -14.53
C ARG A 212 -0.20 -2.46 -13.22
N SER A 213 -0.22 -1.21 -12.81
CA SER A 213 -0.79 -0.71 -11.57
C SER A 213 -2.30 -0.94 -11.47
N LYS A 214 -3.00 -1.03 -12.62
CA LYS A 214 -4.44 -1.31 -12.64
C LYS A 214 -4.75 -2.73 -12.15
N SER A 215 -3.98 -3.74 -12.57
CA SER A 215 -4.17 -5.12 -12.08
C SER A 215 -3.74 -5.28 -10.62
N ALA A 216 -2.70 -4.57 -10.19
CA ALA A 216 -2.29 -4.52 -8.80
C ALA A 216 -3.37 -3.89 -7.91
N LEU A 217 -3.92 -2.72 -8.33
CA LEU A 217 -5.00 -2.05 -7.61
C LEU A 217 -6.23 -2.95 -7.49
N GLY A 218 -6.70 -3.57 -8.57
CA GLY A 218 -7.85 -4.49 -8.54
C GLY A 218 -7.60 -5.73 -7.67
N SER A 219 -6.37 -6.26 -7.64
CA SER A 219 -6.02 -7.35 -6.73
C SER A 219 -6.05 -6.91 -5.27
N VAL A 220 -5.55 -5.71 -4.97
CA VAL A 220 -5.55 -5.16 -3.61
C VAL A 220 -6.97 -4.84 -3.14
N GLU A 221 -7.82 -4.28 -3.98
CA GLU A 221 -9.25 -4.08 -3.69
C GLU A 221 -9.94 -5.40 -3.31
N LEU A 222 -9.75 -6.45 -4.11
CA LEU A 222 -10.30 -7.78 -3.81
C LEU A 222 -9.76 -8.35 -2.50
N LEU A 223 -8.48 -8.16 -2.20
CA LEU A 223 -7.86 -8.65 -0.96
C LEU A 223 -8.33 -7.90 0.27
N VAL A 224 -8.60 -6.60 0.15
CA VAL A 224 -9.18 -5.79 1.22
C VAL A 224 -10.54 -6.32 1.61
N GLU A 225 -11.41 -6.61 0.64
CA GLU A 225 -12.73 -7.22 0.89
C GLU A 225 -12.60 -8.61 1.53
N ALA A 226 -11.73 -9.47 1.00
CA ALA A 226 -11.49 -10.79 1.57
C ALA A 226 -11.00 -10.74 3.02
N LEU A 227 -10.17 -9.75 3.37
CA LEU A 227 -9.69 -9.54 4.73
C LEU A 227 -10.76 -9.03 5.69
N ALA A 228 -11.66 -8.17 5.20
CA ALA A 228 -12.80 -7.69 5.98
C ALA A 228 -13.79 -8.82 6.25
N ASP A 229 -14.08 -9.66 5.24
CA ASP A 229 -14.91 -10.85 5.37
C ASP A 229 -14.35 -11.83 6.41
N ASP A 230 -13.04 -12.14 6.35
CA ASP A 230 -12.38 -13.03 7.32
C ASP A 230 -12.52 -12.53 8.76
N GLN A 231 -12.44 -11.21 8.95
CA GLN A 231 -12.59 -10.60 10.28
C GLN A 231 -14.04 -10.58 10.74
N ALA A 232 -14.99 -10.34 9.85
CA ALA A 232 -16.42 -10.38 10.14
C ALA A 232 -16.84 -11.79 10.61
N VAL A 233 -16.40 -12.82 9.89
CA VAL A 233 -16.64 -14.24 10.25
C VAL A 233 -16.04 -14.60 11.61
N ALA A 234 -14.85 -14.08 11.93
CA ALA A 234 -14.22 -14.32 13.22
C ALA A 234 -14.93 -13.61 14.39
N ALA A 235 -15.67 -12.54 14.12
CA ALA A 235 -16.35 -11.72 15.13
C ALA A 235 -17.82 -12.16 15.40
N THR A 236 -18.37 -13.01 14.55
CA THR A 236 -19.77 -13.47 14.63
C THR A 236 -19.88 -14.93 15.04
N THR A 237 -20.99 -15.28 15.71
CA THR A 237 -21.34 -16.69 16.02
C THR A 237 -21.56 -17.46 14.70
N PRO A 238 -21.34 -18.80 14.65
CA PRO A 238 -21.41 -19.57 13.40
C PRO A 238 -22.81 -19.61 12.81
N THR A 239 -23.09 -18.64 11.98
CA THR A 239 -24.33 -18.52 11.17
C THR A 239 -24.16 -19.20 9.81
N THR A 240 -25.21 -19.20 9.00
CA THR A 240 -25.25 -19.74 7.64
C THR A 240 -24.12 -19.16 6.76
N LEU A 241 -23.77 -17.88 6.93
CA LEU A 241 -22.63 -17.22 6.25
C LEU A 241 -21.29 -17.90 6.60
N THR A 242 -21.08 -18.25 7.88
CA THR A 242 -19.89 -18.98 8.33
C THR A 242 -19.80 -20.38 7.70
N ARG A 243 -20.96 -21.04 7.50
CA ARG A 243 -21.00 -22.33 6.80
C ARG A 243 -20.65 -22.20 5.33
N VAL A 244 -21.18 -21.21 4.64
CA VAL A 244 -20.85 -20.91 3.23
C VAL A 244 -19.36 -20.55 3.08
N HIS A 245 -18.83 -19.73 3.98
CA HIS A 245 -17.41 -19.39 4.02
C HIS A 245 -16.53 -20.63 4.28
N ARG A 246 -16.88 -21.51 5.23
CA ARG A 246 -16.16 -22.75 5.48
C ARG A 246 -16.22 -23.74 4.32
N LEU A 247 -17.31 -23.78 3.57
CA LEU A 247 -17.42 -24.60 2.34
C LEU A 247 -16.54 -24.02 1.20
N ARG A 248 -16.34 -22.72 1.19
CA ARG A 248 -15.40 -22.01 0.30
C ARG A 248 -13.94 -22.15 0.77
N ASP A 249 -13.74 -22.44 2.05
CA ASP A 249 -12.46 -22.50 2.74
C ASP A 249 -11.75 -23.85 2.55
N ARG A 250 -11.23 -24.08 1.37
CA ARG A 250 -9.98 -24.84 1.26
C ARG A 250 -8.86 -23.89 1.66
N GLN A 251 -8.54 -23.88 2.95
CA GLN A 251 -7.40 -23.13 3.49
C GLN A 251 -6.17 -23.38 2.62
N SER A 252 -5.52 -22.31 2.22
CA SER A 252 -4.23 -22.43 1.55
C SER A 252 -3.29 -23.21 2.46
N PRO A 253 -2.53 -24.17 1.93
CA PRO A 253 -1.53 -24.88 2.73
C PRO A 253 -0.62 -23.85 3.44
N ARG A 254 -0.33 -24.05 4.71
CA ARG A 254 0.48 -23.13 5.54
C ARG A 254 1.82 -22.75 4.88
N TRP A 255 2.39 -23.66 4.10
CA TRP A 255 3.63 -23.39 3.37
C TRP A 255 3.48 -22.28 2.31
N VAL A 256 2.32 -22.10 1.68
CA VAL A 256 2.09 -21.01 0.70
C VAL A 256 2.14 -19.66 1.39
N SER A 257 1.49 -19.53 2.55
CA SER A 257 1.56 -18.29 3.34
C SER A 257 2.99 -18.03 3.83
N ALA A 258 3.69 -19.07 4.31
CA ALA A 258 5.08 -18.96 4.73
C ALA A 258 5.98 -18.54 3.57
N ALA A 259 5.83 -19.16 2.40
CA ALA A 259 6.58 -18.78 1.19
C ALA A 259 6.31 -17.32 0.76
N ALA A 260 5.06 -16.86 0.85
CA ALA A 260 4.73 -15.47 0.52
C ALA A 260 5.36 -14.46 1.49
N TYR A 261 5.33 -14.74 2.81
CA TYR A 261 6.00 -13.89 3.80
C TYR A 261 7.52 -13.91 3.65
N THR A 262 8.11 -15.09 3.36
CA THR A 262 9.56 -15.21 3.10
C THR A 262 9.94 -14.43 1.84
N ALA A 263 9.15 -14.54 0.77
CA ALA A 263 9.37 -13.75 -0.45
C ALA A 263 9.24 -12.24 -0.18
N ALA A 264 8.23 -11.81 0.57
CA ALA A 264 8.06 -10.41 0.95
C ALA A 264 9.26 -9.89 1.76
N ALA A 265 9.74 -10.65 2.74
CA ALA A 265 10.92 -10.32 3.52
C ALA A 265 12.18 -10.27 2.63
N ALA A 266 12.40 -11.24 1.77
CA ALA A 266 13.54 -11.27 0.87
C ALA A 266 13.55 -10.08 -0.09
N ILE A 267 12.40 -9.75 -0.69
CA ILE A 267 12.24 -8.62 -1.62
C ILE A 267 12.58 -7.27 -0.95
N LEU A 268 12.28 -7.11 0.34
CA LEU A 268 12.59 -5.89 1.08
C LEU A 268 14.03 -5.89 1.64
N VAL A 269 14.45 -7.00 2.23
CA VAL A 269 15.72 -7.08 2.96
C VAL A 269 16.91 -7.12 2.01
N VAL A 270 16.87 -7.92 0.96
CA VAL A 270 18.02 -8.11 0.06
C VAL A 270 18.47 -6.81 -0.60
N PRO A 271 17.58 -6.00 -1.23
CA PRO A 271 18.00 -4.72 -1.81
C PRO A 271 18.49 -3.73 -0.75
N THR A 272 17.84 -3.71 0.43
CA THR A 272 18.23 -2.82 1.53
C THR A 272 19.62 -3.15 2.05
N LEU A 273 19.93 -4.42 2.27
CA LEU A 273 21.27 -4.84 2.69
C LEU A 273 22.32 -4.58 1.61
N ALA A 274 21.99 -4.80 0.35
CA ALA A 274 22.90 -4.55 -0.77
C ALA A 274 23.31 -3.08 -0.90
N VAL A 275 22.51 -2.14 -0.39
CA VAL A 275 22.86 -0.71 -0.30
C VAL A 275 23.53 -0.39 1.02
N ALA A 276 22.97 -0.87 2.13
CA ALA A 276 23.41 -0.49 3.47
C ALA A 276 24.82 -1.01 3.79
N ILE A 277 25.15 -2.23 3.39
CA ILE A 277 26.45 -2.84 3.73
C ILE A 277 27.64 -2.07 3.13
N PRO A 278 27.68 -1.76 1.82
CA PRO A 278 28.77 -0.97 1.26
C PRO A 278 28.86 0.43 1.88
N TRP A 279 27.72 1.07 2.11
CA TRP A 279 27.69 2.40 2.70
C TRP A 279 28.20 2.42 4.15
N LEU A 280 27.81 1.44 4.97
CA LEU A 280 28.31 1.30 6.34
C LEU A 280 29.80 0.96 6.39
N THR A 281 30.29 0.16 5.45
CA THR A 281 31.73 -0.14 5.37
C THR A 281 32.56 1.09 4.99
N GLU A 282 32.08 1.92 4.06
CA GLU A 282 32.74 3.19 3.75
C GLU A 282 32.70 4.17 4.92
N LEU A 283 31.54 4.28 5.57
CA LEU A 283 31.40 5.13 6.76
C LEU A 283 32.36 4.69 7.88
N SER A 284 32.45 3.40 8.16
CA SER A 284 33.37 2.86 9.17
C SER A 284 34.85 3.12 8.85
N ARG A 285 35.23 3.08 7.57
CA ARG A 285 36.57 3.45 7.12
C ARG A 285 36.89 4.92 7.38
N LEU A 286 35.92 5.81 7.12
CA LEU A 286 36.10 7.25 7.38
C LEU A 286 36.28 7.54 8.87
N PHE A 287 35.54 6.88 9.75
CA PHE A 287 35.69 7.03 11.21
C PHE A 287 36.94 6.34 11.78
N ALA A 288 37.46 5.32 11.10
CA ALA A 288 38.73 4.68 11.52
C ALA A 288 39.98 5.44 11.07
N ALA A 289 39.83 6.35 10.10
CA ALA A 289 40.92 7.18 9.57
C ALA A 289 41.00 8.57 10.22
N ALA A 290 40.00 8.94 11.05
CA ALA A 290 39.97 10.16 11.85
C ALA A 290 40.45 9.91 13.29
#